data_d7003a3d0c1b3e8cb1b376525203d7be
#
_entry.id   d7003a3d0c1b3e8cb1b376525203d7be
#
_cell.length_a   1.000
_cell.length_b   1.000
_cell.length_c   1.000
_cell.angle_alpha   90.00
_cell.angle_beta   90.00
_cell.angle_gamma   90.00
#
_symmetry.space_group_name_H-M   'P 1'
#
loop_
_entity.id
_entity.type
_entity.pdbx_description
1 polymer ?
#
loop_
_entity_poly.entity_id
_entity_poly.type
_entity_poly.pdbx_seq_one_letter_code
_entity_poly.pdbx_strand_id
1 'polypeptide(L)'
;MPANPILLVVTLMLVASFLMLGLSSFIHIESNYDLFFETNTLVITIYIYYVARHAIRPHKILRYGALLLIFNLFYDVTTELKHLDEWADRNELLDTFLEDGLLQIAFLLIAYGITELTTQLKDQSKQDELTGLYNRKKFDAIRLKEFELIYFDLDGLKKVNDCKGHKVGDLMIVRFSQALSQAVLEDEMVFRVGGDEFVATAQLGRGGEFVSQVSNLLHGENISFSYGIEMTNQENFQRALEESDKAMYAMKEARRSVAADV
;
A
#
# COMPACT_ATOMS: atom_id res chain seq x y z
N MET A 1 2.57 26.54 19.94
CA MET A 1 3.52 25.61 19.27
C MET A 1 3.13 24.22 19.73
N PRO A 2 2.92 23.22 18.88
CA PRO A 2 2.72 21.86 19.36
C PRO A 2 3.99 21.42 20.10
N ALA A 3 3.83 20.92 21.32
CA ALA A 3 4.95 20.43 22.12
C ALA A 3 5.69 19.35 21.30
N ASN A 4 7.04 19.41 21.32
CA ASN A 4 7.85 18.40 20.64
C ASN A 4 7.46 17.02 21.19
N PRO A 5 6.95 16.09 20.36
CA PRO A 5 6.44 14.79 20.84
C PRO A 5 7.50 13.98 21.60
N ILE A 6 8.76 14.09 21.23
CA ILE A 6 9.88 13.44 21.94
C ILE A 6 10.04 14.04 23.34
N LEU A 7 9.98 15.36 23.48
CA LEU A 7 10.09 16.03 24.77
C LEU A 7 8.94 15.62 25.69
N LEU A 8 7.72 15.47 25.16
CA LEU A 8 6.55 15.03 25.93
C LEU A 8 6.75 13.61 26.47
N VAL A 9 7.21 12.67 25.63
CA VAL A 9 7.49 11.29 26.08
C VAL A 9 8.55 11.25 27.15
N VAL A 10 9.67 11.93 26.94
CA VAL A 10 10.78 11.98 27.92
C VAL A 10 10.29 12.58 29.25
N THR A 11 9.46 13.61 29.22
CA THR A 11 8.87 14.19 30.41
C THR A 11 7.96 13.19 31.14
N LEU A 12 7.11 12.46 30.40
CA LEU A 12 6.23 11.43 30.98
C LEU A 12 7.05 10.28 31.62
N MET A 13 8.12 9.82 30.96
CA MET A 13 9.03 8.82 31.51
C MET A 13 9.69 9.29 32.78
N LEU A 14 10.21 10.52 32.82
CA LEU A 14 10.83 11.09 34.03
C LEU A 14 9.82 11.21 35.17
N VAL A 15 8.60 11.64 34.90
CA VAL A 15 7.53 11.71 35.90
C VAL A 15 7.16 10.33 36.41
N ALA A 16 6.97 9.35 35.53
CA ALA A 16 6.69 7.95 35.94
C ALA A 16 7.81 7.37 36.77
N SER A 17 9.07 7.54 36.36
CA SER A 17 10.25 7.09 37.12
C SER A 17 10.35 7.74 38.52
N PHE A 18 10.06 9.04 38.62
CA PHE A 18 10.05 9.76 39.88
C PHE A 18 8.93 9.26 40.83
N LEU A 19 7.72 9.04 40.26
CA LEU A 19 6.60 8.46 41.02
C LEU A 19 6.91 7.05 41.53
N MET A 20 7.55 6.21 40.68
CA MET A 20 7.96 4.85 41.07
C MET A 20 9.01 4.85 42.19
N LEU A 21 10.02 5.72 42.10
CA LEU A 21 11.00 5.88 43.20
C LEU A 21 10.33 6.31 44.52
N GLY A 22 9.30 7.17 44.44
CA GLY A 22 8.49 7.51 45.60
C GLY A 22 7.68 6.32 46.14
N LEU A 23 7.08 5.53 45.29
CA LEU A 23 6.26 4.37 45.65
C LEU A 23 7.09 3.24 46.22
N SER A 24 8.28 2.98 45.69
CA SER A 24 9.21 1.94 46.17
C SER A 24 9.64 2.11 47.63
N SER A 25 9.53 3.34 48.17
CA SER A 25 9.80 3.60 49.61
C SER A 25 8.65 3.18 50.53
N PHE A 26 7.45 2.94 50.00
CA PHE A 26 6.25 2.58 50.78
C PHE A 26 5.77 1.14 50.52
N ILE A 27 6.11 0.55 49.40
CA ILE A 27 5.66 -0.78 48.97
C ILE A 27 6.86 -1.69 48.79
N HIS A 28 6.75 -2.95 49.26
CA HIS A 28 7.77 -3.95 49.00
C HIS A 28 7.69 -4.41 47.54
N ILE A 29 8.76 -4.13 46.78
CA ILE A 29 8.94 -4.42 45.39
C ILE A 29 10.03 -5.46 45.27
N GLU A 30 9.89 -6.43 44.35
CA GLU A 30 10.86 -7.48 44.15
C GLU A 30 12.12 -6.93 43.46
N SER A 31 11.98 -6.24 42.33
CA SER A 31 13.07 -5.63 41.60
C SER A 31 12.76 -4.17 41.24
N ASN A 32 13.56 -3.24 41.76
CA ASN A 32 13.45 -1.82 41.42
C ASN A 32 13.85 -1.54 39.95
N TYR A 33 14.74 -2.36 39.38
CA TYR A 33 15.20 -2.18 38.02
C TYR A 33 14.14 -2.63 37.00
N ASP A 34 13.52 -3.79 37.26
CA ASP A 34 12.52 -4.35 36.38
C ASP A 34 11.27 -3.46 36.36
N LEU A 35 10.79 -3.06 37.55
CA LEU A 35 9.71 -2.10 37.70
C LEU A 35 9.99 -0.77 36.93
N PHE A 36 11.24 -0.28 36.96
CA PHE A 36 11.62 0.94 36.23
C PHE A 36 11.51 0.74 34.73
N PHE A 37 12.06 -0.33 34.16
CA PHE A 37 12.05 -0.57 32.72
C PHE A 37 10.66 -0.92 32.20
N GLU A 38 9.90 -1.74 32.90
CA GLU A 38 8.53 -2.12 32.53
C GLU A 38 7.58 -0.93 32.55
N THR A 39 7.63 -0.11 33.60
CA THR A 39 6.82 1.12 33.66
C THR A 39 7.14 2.07 32.52
N ASN A 40 8.42 2.26 32.19
CA ASN A 40 8.79 3.13 31.09
C ASN A 40 8.32 2.55 29.74
N THR A 41 8.39 1.23 29.55
CA THR A 41 7.89 0.53 28.36
C THR A 41 6.37 0.70 28.23
N LEU A 42 5.62 0.55 29.32
CA LEU A 42 4.19 0.78 29.36
C LEU A 42 3.83 2.23 28.99
N VAL A 43 4.53 3.21 29.58
CA VAL A 43 4.31 4.66 29.28
C VAL A 43 4.56 4.97 27.82
N ILE A 44 5.66 4.46 27.24
CA ILE A 44 5.99 4.63 25.82
C ILE A 44 4.89 4.01 24.94
N THR A 45 4.46 2.79 25.27
CA THR A 45 3.44 2.06 24.50
C THR A 45 2.09 2.76 24.51
N ILE A 46 1.65 3.25 25.69
CA ILE A 46 0.42 4.06 25.82
C ILE A 46 0.54 5.36 25.01
N TYR A 47 1.70 6.01 25.03
CA TYR A 47 1.91 7.22 24.24
C TYR A 47 1.87 6.94 22.73
N ILE A 48 2.52 5.88 22.25
CA ILE A 48 2.47 5.46 20.85
C ILE A 48 1.02 5.20 20.44
N TYR A 49 0.26 4.47 21.25
CA TYR A 49 -1.16 4.23 21.01
C TYR A 49 -1.96 5.54 20.95
N TYR A 50 -1.70 6.47 21.89
CA TYR A 50 -2.38 7.77 21.92
C TYR A 50 -2.13 8.58 20.65
N VAL A 51 -0.90 8.64 20.17
CA VAL A 51 -0.53 9.35 18.92
C VAL A 51 -1.18 8.67 17.70
N ALA A 52 -1.10 7.34 17.65
CA ALA A 52 -1.60 6.56 16.53
C ALA A 52 -3.13 6.34 16.55
N ARG A 53 -3.83 6.70 17.64
CA ARG A 53 -5.24 6.32 17.88
C ARG A 53 -6.20 6.67 16.76
N HIS A 54 -6.01 7.80 16.07
CA HIS A 54 -6.87 8.22 14.96
C HIS A 54 -6.67 7.33 13.72
N ALA A 55 -5.43 6.92 13.45
CA ALA A 55 -5.11 6.02 12.35
C ALA A 55 -5.54 4.56 12.65
N ILE A 56 -5.38 4.12 13.91
CA ILE A 56 -5.69 2.75 14.34
C ILE A 56 -7.19 2.54 14.55
N ARG A 57 -7.95 3.58 14.91
CA ARG A 57 -9.38 3.47 15.27
C ARG A 57 -10.26 2.71 14.25
N PRO A 58 -10.13 2.89 12.94
CA PRO A 58 -10.93 2.16 11.96
C PRO A 58 -10.53 0.68 11.84
N HIS A 59 -9.29 0.30 12.21
CA HIS A 59 -8.73 -1.04 12.07
C HIS A 59 -8.90 -1.83 13.36
N LYS A 60 -10.00 -2.60 13.48
CA LYS A 60 -10.39 -3.29 14.72
C LYS A 60 -9.30 -4.22 15.24
N ILE A 61 -8.72 -5.05 14.36
CA ILE A 61 -7.71 -6.06 14.75
C ILE A 61 -6.45 -5.39 15.29
N LEU A 62 -5.93 -4.38 14.59
CA LEU A 62 -4.77 -3.61 15.03
C LEU A 62 -5.02 -2.93 16.37
N ARG A 63 -6.23 -2.38 16.55
CA ARG A 63 -6.64 -1.75 17.82
C ARG A 63 -6.69 -2.75 18.97
N TYR A 64 -7.28 -3.93 18.76
CA TYR A 64 -7.34 -4.96 19.80
C TYR A 64 -5.95 -5.50 20.13
N GLY A 65 -5.08 -5.71 19.15
CA GLY A 65 -3.68 -6.10 19.39
C GLY A 65 -2.92 -5.06 20.22
N ALA A 66 -3.07 -3.77 19.91
CA ALA A 66 -2.43 -2.70 20.66
C ALA A 66 -2.97 -2.56 22.11
N LEU A 67 -4.30 -2.73 22.30
CA LEU A 67 -4.89 -2.72 23.63
C LEU A 67 -4.48 -3.94 24.46
N LEU A 68 -4.36 -5.10 23.83
CA LEU A 68 -3.88 -6.33 24.47
C LEU A 68 -2.42 -6.19 24.89
N LEU A 69 -1.58 -5.57 24.06
CA LEU A 69 -0.18 -5.27 24.41
C LEU A 69 -0.10 -4.33 25.62
N ILE A 70 -0.92 -3.27 25.65
CA ILE A 70 -0.96 -2.36 26.81
C ILE A 70 -1.43 -3.11 28.08
N PHE A 71 -2.41 -3.99 27.96
CA PHE A 71 -2.88 -4.80 29.08
C PHE A 71 -1.80 -5.76 29.58
N ASN A 72 -1.09 -6.44 28.69
CA ASN A 72 0.03 -7.31 29.06
C ASN A 72 1.14 -6.54 29.80
N LEU A 73 1.63 -5.42 29.22
CA LEU A 73 2.64 -4.59 29.88
C LEU A 73 2.15 -4.00 31.23
N PHE A 74 0.85 -3.74 31.38
CA PHE A 74 0.28 -3.34 32.66
C PHE A 74 0.29 -4.50 33.65
N TYR A 75 0.03 -5.73 33.21
CA TYR A 75 0.12 -6.92 34.02
C TYR A 75 1.55 -7.11 34.51
N ASP A 76 2.58 -7.04 33.66
CA ASP A 76 3.99 -7.17 34.04
C ASP A 76 4.38 -6.17 35.14
N VAL A 77 4.03 -4.88 34.96
CA VAL A 77 4.26 -3.85 36.01
C VAL A 77 3.57 -4.21 37.34
N THR A 78 2.41 -4.87 37.32
CA THR A 78 1.67 -5.19 38.55
C THR A 78 2.21 -6.43 39.26
N THR A 79 2.81 -7.39 38.54
CA THR A 79 3.43 -8.58 39.12
C THR A 79 4.72 -8.28 39.89
N GLU A 80 5.38 -7.15 39.64
CA GLU A 80 6.48 -6.65 40.46
C GLU A 80 6.07 -6.31 41.94
N LEU A 81 4.77 -6.22 42.21
CA LEU A 81 4.27 -6.02 43.57
C LEU A 81 4.23 -7.35 44.31
N LYS A 82 4.93 -7.47 45.45
CA LYS A 82 5.13 -8.69 46.21
C LYS A 82 3.86 -9.54 46.46
N HIS A 83 2.72 -8.93 46.65
CA HIS A 83 1.47 -9.68 46.85
C HIS A 83 0.94 -10.36 45.56
N LEU A 84 1.20 -9.76 44.41
CA LEU A 84 0.81 -10.32 43.12
C LEU A 84 1.84 -11.33 42.62
N ASP A 85 3.10 -11.10 42.90
CA ASP A 85 4.19 -12.04 42.70
C ASP A 85 3.93 -13.36 43.44
N GLU A 86 3.60 -13.34 44.77
CA GLU A 86 3.20 -14.53 45.51
C GLU A 86 1.96 -15.24 44.91
N TRP A 87 1.08 -14.52 44.20
CA TRP A 87 -0.04 -15.11 43.53
C TRP A 87 0.40 -15.74 42.18
N ALA A 88 1.27 -15.08 41.44
CA ALA A 88 1.87 -15.54 40.21
C ALA A 88 2.61 -16.87 40.40
N ASP A 89 3.47 -16.94 41.44
CA ASP A 89 4.18 -18.16 41.84
C ASP A 89 3.24 -19.34 42.11
N ARG A 90 2.08 -19.08 42.73
CA ARG A 90 1.08 -20.14 42.99
C ARG A 90 0.32 -20.59 41.77
N ASN A 91 0.28 -19.79 40.73
CA ASN A 91 -0.51 -20.00 39.50
C ASN A 91 0.38 -19.94 38.24
N GLU A 92 1.57 -20.52 38.29
CA GLU A 92 2.62 -20.45 37.28
C GLU A 92 2.11 -20.56 35.81
N LEU A 93 1.19 -21.50 35.55
CA LEU A 93 0.64 -21.69 34.20
C LEU A 93 -0.20 -20.49 33.71
N LEU A 94 -1.00 -19.89 34.63
CA LEU A 94 -1.81 -18.73 34.33
C LEU A 94 -0.94 -17.48 34.18
N ASP A 95 0.04 -17.36 35.03
CA ASP A 95 0.99 -16.26 35.01
C ASP A 95 1.79 -16.26 33.72
N THR A 96 2.45 -17.35 33.36
CA THR A 96 3.16 -17.50 32.05
C THR A 96 2.26 -17.24 30.86
N PHE A 97 0.98 -17.63 30.92
CA PHE A 97 0.04 -17.33 29.84
C PHE A 97 -0.29 -15.83 29.78
N LEU A 98 -0.48 -15.17 30.91
CA LEU A 98 -0.80 -13.73 30.95
C LEU A 98 0.42 -12.88 30.57
N GLU A 99 1.62 -13.29 30.92
CA GLU A 99 2.87 -12.61 30.62
C GLU A 99 3.30 -12.88 29.17
N ASP A 100 3.61 -14.13 28.83
CA ASP A 100 4.18 -14.50 27.53
C ASP A 100 3.11 -14.80 26.48
N GLY A 101 2.05 -15.51 26.86
CA GLY A 101 1.01 -15.96 25.93
C GLY A 101 0.21 -14.78 25.33
N LEU A 102 -0.19 -13.82 26.16
CA LEU A 102 -0.91 -12.63 25.68
C LEU A 102 -0.01 -11.72 24.86
N LEU A 103 1.28 -11.62 25.22
CA LEU A 103 2.27 -10.87 24.46
C LEU A 103 2.40 -11.41 23.04
N GLN A 104 2.53 -12.74 22.88
CA GLN A 104 2.60 -13.39 21.57
C GLN A 104 1.33 -13.15 20.74
N ILE A 105 0.16 -13.28 21.36
CA ILE A 105 -1.13 -13.00 20.69
C ILE A 105 -1.21 -11.52 20.28
N ALA A 106 -0.80 -10.59 21.13
CA ALA A 106 -0.79 -9.17 20.81
C ALA A 106 0.08 -8.86 19.60
N PHE A 107 1.30 -9.41 19.53
CA PHE A 107 2.19 -9.24 18.37
C PHE A 107 1.61 -9.83 17.08
N LEU A 108 0.98 -11.01 17.13
CA LEU A 108 0.32 -11.60 15.97
C LEU A 108 -0.84 -10.74 15.45
N LEU A 109 -1.67 -10.22 16.35
CA LEU A 109 -2.77 -9.31 16.00
C LEU A 109 -2.25 -8.00 15.41
N ILE A 110 -1.19 -7.43 15.96
CA ILE A 110 -0.55 -6.21 15.46
C ILE A 110 0.03 -6.46 14.07
N ALA A 111 0.81 -7.54 13.88
CA ALA A 111 1.40 -7.90 12.60
C ALA A 111 0.34 -8.11 11.51
N TYR A 112 -0.73 -8.84 11.84
CA TYR A 112 -1.86 -9.04 10.93
C TYR A 112 -2.55 -7.71 10.60
N GLY A 113 -2.84 -6.89 11.61
CA GLY A 113 -3.50 -5.59 11.42
C GLY A 113 -2.67 -4.60 10.59
N ILE A 114 -1.34 -4.60 10.73
CA ILE A 114 -0.43 -3.81 9.88
C ILE A 114 -0.47 -4.31 8.44
N THR A 115 -0.48 -5.63 8.23
CA THR A 115 -0.56 -6.22 6.90
C THR A 115 -1.88 -5.85 6.21
N GLU A 116 -3.01 -5.94 6.93
CA GLU A 116 -4.34 -5.54 6.44
C GLU A 116 -4.36 -4.05 6.06
N LEU A 117 -3.85 -3.17 6.94
CA LEU A 117 -3.76 -1.73 6.69
C LEU A 117 -2.93 -1.41 5.45
N THR A 118 -1.76 -2.05 5.31
CA THR A 118 -0.86 -1.85 4.17
C THR A 118 -1.51 -2.30 2.87
N THR A 119 -2.23 -3.42 2.90
CA THR A 119 -2.98 -3.92 1.74
C THR A 119 -4.11 -2.96 1.35
N GLN A 120 -4.87 -2.46 2.31
CA GLN A 120 -5.93 -1.47 2.07
C GLN A 120 -5.38 -0.16 1.48
N LEU A 121 -4.24 0.34 1.97
CA LEU A 121 -3.58 1.54 1.42
C LEU A 121 -3.12 1.32 -0.03
N LYS A 122 -2.53 0.17 -0.35
CA LYS A 122 -2.18 -0.20 -1.73
C LYS A 122 -3.42 -0.31 -2.63
N ASP A 123 -4.51 -0.86 -2.10
CA ASP A 123 -5.77 -0.97 -2.84
C ASP A 123 -6.45 0.39 -3.08
N GLN A 124 -6.20 1.38 -2.25
CA GLN A 124 -6.69 2.75 -2.45
C GLN A 124 -5.86 3.55 -3.46
N SER A 125 -4.64 3.14 -3.77
CA SER A 125 -3.83 3.81 -4.80
C SER A 125 -4.52 3.68 -6.17
N LYS A 126 -4.88 4.81 -6.78
CA LYS A 126 -5.48 4.88 -8.13
C LYS A 126 -4.44 5.14 -9.22
N GLN A 127 -3.15 5.10 -8.87
CA GLN A 127 -2.02 5.27 -9.80
C GLN A 127 -1.14 4.03 -9.81
N ASP A 128 -0.50 3.78 -10.95
CA ASP A 128 0.53 2.77 -11.14
C ASP A 128 1.88 3.29 -10.63
N GLU A 129 2.54 2.53 -9.76
CA GLU A 129 3.78 2.96 -9.08
C GLU A 129 4.97 3.15 -10.05
N LEU A 130 5.02 2.40 -11.15
CA LEU A 130 6.13 2.46 -12.10
C LEU A 130 6.00 3.64 -13.06
N THR A 131 4.77 3.89 -13.54
CA THR A 131 4.53 4.84 -14.64
C THR A 131 3.92 6.16 -14.19
N GLY A 132 3.31 6.21 -13.00
CA GLY A 132 2.54 7.35 -12.50
C GLY A 132 1.18 7.53 -13.21
N LEU A 133 0.86 6.72 -14.22
CA LEU A 133 -0.44 6.72 -14.88
C LEU A 133 -1.53 6.25 -13.93
N TYR A 134 -2.77 6.53 -14.27
CA TYR A 134 -3.89 5.91 -13.56
C TYR A 134 -3.89 4.39 -13.77
N ASN A 135 -4.33 3.65 -12.76
CA ASN A 135 -4.59 2.22 -12.91
C ASN A 135 -6.09 1.98 -13.19
N ARG A 136 -6.48 0.72 -13.49
CA ARG A 136 -7.86 0.35 -13.80
C ARG A 136 -8.89 0.73 -12.73
N LYS A 137 -8.47 0.95 -11.45
CA LYS A 137 -9.37 1.38 -10.37
C LYS A 137 -9.83 2.84 -10.54
N LYS A 138 -9.24 3.58 -11.47
CA LYS A 138 -9.58 4.98 -11.75
C LYS A 138 -10.55 5.13 -12.94
N PHE A 139 -11.04 4.06 -13.54
CA PHE A 139 -12.02 4.14 -14.66
C PHE A 139 -13.30 4.87 -14.27
N ASP A 140 -13.68 4.85 -12.99
CA ASP A 140 -14.80 5.62 -12.44
C ASP A 140 -14.66 7.15 -12.57
N ALA A 141 -13.46 7.63 -12.84
CA ALA A 141 -13.18 9.06 -12.98
C ALA A 141 -13.20 9.57 -14.44
N ILE A 142 -13.52 8.74 -15.43
CA ILE A 142 -13.67 9.14 -16.84
C ILE A 142 -14.82 10.15 -16.93
N ARG A 143 -14.51 11.36 -17.43
CA ARG A 143 -15.47 12.48 -17.49
C ARG A 143 -16.21 12.57 -18.81
N LEU A 144 -15.61 12.08 -19.89
CA LEU A 144 -16.20 12.09 -21.22
C LEU A 144 -17.48 11.25 -21.23
N LYS A 145 -18.57 11.80 -21.78
CA LYS A 145 -19.84 11.06 -21.91
C LYS A 145 -19.82 10.07 -23.04
N GLU A 146 -19.27 10.51 -24.18
CA GLU A 146 -19.01 9.72 -25.38
C GLU A 146 -17.54 9.92 -25.74
N PHE A 147 -16.83 8.84 -26.07
CA PHE A 147 -15.39 8.86 -26.31
C PHE A 147 -14.96 7.66 -27.13
N GLU A 148 -13.75 7.73 -27.65
CA GLU A 148 -13.05 6.57 -28.22
C GLU A 148 -12.15 5.97 -27.15
N LEU A 149 -12.34 4.68 -26.89
CA LEU A 149 -11.51 3.87 -26.01
C LEU A 149 -10.44 3.20 -26.85
N ILE A 150 -9.18 3.34 -26.46
CA ILE A 150 -8.03 2.79 -27.16
C ILE A 150 -7.33 1.83 -26.22
N TYR A 151 -7.27 0.57 -26.59
CA TYR A 151 -6.50 -0.45 -25.88
C TYR A 151 -5.15 -0.63 -26.54
N PHE A 152 -4.07 -0.62 -25.76
CA PHE A 152 -2.70 -0.77 -26.25
C PHE A 152 -2.00 -1.93 -25.57
N ASP A 153 -1.09 -2.57 -26.30
CA ASP A 153 -0.16 -3.57 -25.79
C ASP A 153 1.23 -3.32 -26.35
N LEU A 154 2.25 -3.31 -25.48
CA LEU A 154 3.65 -3.16 -25.88
C LEU A 154 4.17 -4.44 -26.54
N ASP A 155 4.57 -4.35 -27.79
CA ASP A 155 5.10 -5.48 -28.54
C ASP A 155 6.52 -5.86 -28.05
N GLY A 156 6.74 -7.15 -27.79
CA GLY A 156 8.06 -7.69 -27.55
C GLY A 156 8.65 -7.43 -26.16
N LEU A 157 7.90 -6.88 -25.20
CA LEU A 157 8.39 -6.60 -23.84
C LEU A 157 9.01 -7.85 -23.19
N LYS A 158 8.39 -9.02 -23.35
CA LYS A 158 8.95 -10.28 -22.82
C LYS A 158 10.34 -10.56 -23.39
N LYS A 159 10.54 -10.41 -24.70
CA LYS A 159 11.85 -10.61 -25.36
C LYS A 159 12.88 -9.62 -24.82
N VAL A 160 12.49 -8.36 -24.58
CA VAL A 160 13.38 -7.35 -23.98
C VAL A 160 13.77 -7.76 -22.56
N ASN A 161 12.82 -8.20 -21.75
CA ASN A 161 13.08 -8.68 -20.39
C ASN A 161 14.04 -9.89 -20.38
N ASP A 162 13.80 -10.87 -21.24
CA ASP A 162 14.59 -12.09 -21.32
C ASP A 162 16.02 -11.81 -21.83
N CYS A 163 16.20 -10.88 -22.77
CA CYS A 163 17.51 -10.57 -23.38
C CYS A 163 18.31 -9.50 -22.65
N LYS A 164 17.63 -8.48 -22.08
CA LYS A 164 18.29 -7.27 -21.52
C LYS A 164 17.97 -7.04 -20.03
N GLY A 165 17.14 -7.89 -19.44
CA GLY A 165 16.72 -7.82 -18.04
C GLY A 165 15.53 -6.88 -17.78
N HIS A 166 14.84 -7.11 -16.67
CA HIS A 166 13.61 -6.39 -16.29
C HIS A 166 13.78 -4.85 -16.19
N LYS A 167 14.96 -4.37 -15.78
CA LYS A 167 15.20 -2.92 -15.72
C LYS A 167 15.07 -2.23 -17.09
N VAL A 168 15.47 -2.91 -18.18
CA VAL A 168 15.34 -2.35 -19.53
C VAL A 168 13.89 -2.42 -20.00
N GLY A 169 13.17 -3.48 -19.63
CA GLY A 169 11.73 -3.55 -19.87
C GLY A 169 10.94 -2.48 -19.12
N ASP A 170 11.30 -2.21 -17.86
CA ASP A 170 10.69 -1.13 -17.07
C ASP A 170 10.92 0.24 -17.72
N LEU A 171 12.11 0.50 -18.24
CA LEU A 171 12.39 1.74 -19.00
C LEU A 171 11.54 1.84 -20.27
N MET A 172 11.33 0.75 -20.98
CA MET A 172 10.46 0.70 -22.16
C MET A 172 9.00 1.04 -21.77
N ILE A 173 8.50 0.47 -20.68
CA ILE A 173 7.15 0.76 -20.14
C ILE A 173 7.04 2.24 -19.75
N VAL A 174 8.00 2.77 -19.01
CA VAL A 174 8.02 4.19 -18.59
C VAL A 174 8.07 5.11 -19.80
N ARG A 175 8.90 4.80 -20.79
CA ARG A 175 8.99 5.64 -22.00
C ARG A 175 7.70 5.64 -22.81
N PHE A 176 7.04 4.48 -22.96
CA PHE A 176 5.74 4.39 -23.61
C PHE A 176 4.66 5.16 -22.85
N SER A 177 4.62 5.04 -21.53
CA SER A 177 3.68 5.78 -20.69
C SER A 177 3.86 7.31 -20.78
N GLN A 178 5.11 7.79 -20.94
CA GLN A 178 5.39 9.20 -21.17
C GLN A 178 4.85 9.67 -22.52
N ALA A 179 5.00 8.86 -23.59
CA ALA A 179 4.43 9.19 -24.89
C ALA A 179 2.89 9.25 -24.85
N LEU A 180 2.24 8.28 -24.16
CA LEU A 180 0.80 8.31 -23.95
C LEU A 180 0.36 9.57 -23.19
N SER A 181 1.04 9.93 -22.10
CA SER A 181 0.73 11.12 -21.29
C SER A 181 0.89 12.43 -22.08
N GLN A 182 1.86 12.51 -23.01
CA GLN A 182 2.09 13.69 -23.83
C GLN A 182 1.05 13.86 -24.95
N ALA A 183 0.42 12.76 -25.37
CA ALA A 183 -0.62 12.78 -26.39
C ALA A 183 -2.01 13.15 -25.85
N VAL A 184 -2.22 13.15 -24.53
CA VAL A 184 -3.48 13.45 -23.84
C VAL A 184 -3.85 14.94 -23.98
N LEU A 185 -5.10 15.21 -24.34
CA LEU A 185 -5.72 16.53 -24.25
C LEU A 185 -6.61 16.66 -22.99
N GLU A 186 -7.21 17.84 -22.81
CA GLU A 186 -8.13 18.09 -21.70
C GLU A 186 -9.29 17.06 -21.66
N ASP A 187 -9.60 16.54 -20.47
CA ASP A 187 -10.61 15.50 -20.18
C ASP A 187 -10.30 14.09 -20.71
N GLU A 188 -9.23 13.89 -21.46
CA GLU A 188 -8.74 12.57 -21.83
C GLU A 188 -7.92 11.94 -20.70
N MET A 189 -7.90 10.63 -20.64
CA MET A 189 -7.21 9.91 -19.57
C MET A 189 -6.43 8.72 -20.12
N VAL A 190 -5.33 8.40 -19.45
CA VAL A 190 -4.51 7.21 -19.75
C VAL A 190 -4.35 6.36 -18.50
N PHE A 191 -4.44 5.05 -18.70
CA PHE A 191 -4.41 4.04 -17.66
C PHE A 191 -3.41 2.95 -18.02
N ARG A 192 -2.68 2.44 -17.02
CA ARG A 192 -1.99 1.15 -17.12
C ARG A 192 -2.86 0.09 -16.49
N VAL A 193 -3.26 -0.92 -17.27
CA VAL A 193 -4.23 -1.94 -16.83
C VAL A 193 -3.60 -3.30 -16.57
N GLY A 194 -2.43 -3.54 -17.16
CA GLY A 194 -1.65 -4.78 -17.03
C GLY A 194 -0.14 -4.51 -17.04
N GLY A 195 0.66 -5.53 -17.21
CA GLY A 195 2.11 -5.42 -17.28
C GLY A 195 2.61 -4.56 -18.46
N ASP A 196 2.14 -4.88 -19.65
CA ASP A 196 2.41 -4.26 -20.95
C ASP A 196 1.17 -3.64 -21.60
N GLU A 197 0.05 -3.61 -20.88
CA GLU A 197 -1.26 -3.20 -21.38
C GLU A 197 -1.66 -1.83 -20.84
N PHE A 198 -2.16 -0.98 -21.75
CA PHE A 198 -2.59 0.37 -21.44
C PHE A 198 -3.95 0.66 -22.10
N VAL A 199 -4.69 1.58 -21.51
CA VAL A 199 -5.96 2.08 -22.04
C VAL A 199 -5.90 3.60 -22.09
N ALA A 200 -6.35 4.19 -23.18
CA ALA A 200 -6.60 5.63 -23.25
C ALA A 200 -8.06 5.91 -23.60
N THR A 201 -8.56 7.05 -23.12
CA THR A 201 -9.82 7.64 -23.60
C THR A 201 -9.49 8.88 -24.39
N ALA A 202 -9.99 8.96 -25.60
CA ALA A 202 -9.85 10.11 -26.49
C ALA A 202 -11.21 10.71 -26.84
N GLN A 203 -11.29 11.98 -27.17
CA GLN A 203 -12.50 12.60 -27.69
C GLN A 203 -12.94 11.90 -29.00
N LEU A 204 -14.25 11.93 -29.28
CA LEU A 204 -14.79 11.29 -30.49
C LEU A 204 -14.09 11.77 -31.77
N GLY A 205 -13.67 10.83 -32.58
CA GLY A 205 -12.97 11.06 -33.85
C GLY A 205 -11.47 11.35 -33.69
N ARG A 206 -10.93 11.37 -32.47
CA ARG A 206 -9.51 11.68 -32.20
C ARG A 206 -8.62 10.45 -31.95
N GLY A 207 -9.20 9.28 -31.82
CA GLY A 207 -8.43 8.07 -31.48
C GLY A 207 -7.31 7.77 -32.49
N GLY A 208 -7.56 7.90 -33.78
CA GLY A 208 -6.53 7.73 -34.81
C GLY A 208 -5.43 8.79 -34.74
N GLU A 209 -5.77 10.04 -34.44
CA GLU A 209 -4.80 11.12 -34.23
C GLU A 209 -3.96 10.87 -32.97
N PHE A 210 -4.61 10.46 -31.88
CA PHE A 210 -3.94 10.09 -30.62
C PHE A 210 -2.85 9.02 -30.84
N VAL A 211 -3.20 7.93 -31.53
CA VAL A 211 -2.26 6.87 -31.89
C VAL A 211 -1.12 7.39 -32.76
N SER A 212 -1.43 8.25 -33.74
CA SER A 212 -0.41 8.86 -34.62
C SER A 212 0.54 9.75 -33.85
N GLN A 213 0.05 10.53 -32.90
CA GLN A 213 0.88 11.36 -32.00
C GLN A 213 1.80 10.49 -31.14
N VAL A 214 1.29 9.42 -30.52
CA VAL A 214 2.10 8.45 -29.73
C VAL A 214 3.18 7.83 -30.62
N SER A 215 2.84 7.41 -31.85
CA SER A 215 3.81 6.84 -32.79
C SER A 215 4.92 7.83 -33.15
N ASN A 216 4.56 9.10 -33.36
CA ASN A 216 5.51 10.18 -33.69
C ASN A 216 6.45 10.47 -32.50
N LEU A 217 5.93 10.46 -31.24
CA LEU A 217 6.72 10.66 -30.04
C LEU A 217 7.73 9.52 -29.78
N LEU A 218 7.46 8.34 -30.31
CA LEU A 218 8.32 7.15 -30.21
C LEU A 218 9.17 6.94 -31.46
N HIS A 219 9.08 7.85 -32.45
CA HIS A 219 9.83 7.71 -33.70
C HIS A 219 11.33 7.66 -33.45
N GLY A 220 12.01 6.68 -34.05
CA GLY A 220 13.45 6.44 -33.83
C GLY A 220 13.81 5.62 -32.62
N GLU A 221 12.83 5.23 -31.79
CA GLU A 221 13.00 4.33 -30.66
C GLU A 221 12.55 2.90 -31.04
N ASN A 222 13.24 1.89 -30.49
CA ASN A 222 12.85 0.47 -30.68
C ASN A 222 11.65 0.08 -29.80
N ILE A 223 10.57 0.88 -29.85
CA ILE A 223 9.34 0.65 -29.12
C ILE A 223 8.21 0.55 -30.13
N SER A 224 7.61 -0.63 -30.21
CA SER A 224 6.41 -0.89 -31.02
C SER A 224 5.25 -1.29 -30.13
N PHE A 225 4.04 -1.06 -30.59
CA PHE A 225 2.83 -1.36 -29.86
C PHE A 225 1.70 -1.74 -30.82
N SER A 226 0.82 -2.61 -30.37
CA SER A 226 -0.43 -2.95 -31.03
C SER A 226 -1.59 -2.24 -30.34
N TYR A 227 -2.67 -1.93 -31.05
CA TYR A 227 -3.81 -1.20 -30.50
C TYR A 227 -5.13 -1.60 -31.14
N GLY A 228 -6.22 -1.34 -30.41
CA GLY A 228 -7.59 -1.39 -30.90
C GLY A 228 -8.35 -0.14 -30.46
N ILE A 229 -9.26 0.38 -31.31
CA ILE A 229 -10.06 1.56 -31.00
C ILE A 229 -11.54 1.21 -31.11
N GLU A 230 -12.32 1.59 -30.10
CA GLU A 230 -13.78 1.41 -30.05
C GLU A 230 -14.46 2.69 -29.58
N MET A 231 -15.52 3.09 -30.29
CA MET A 231 -16.38 4.22 -29.90
C MET A 231 -17.36 3.76 -28.81
N THR A 232 -17.46 4.53 -27.73
CA THR A 232 -18.28 4.13 -26.59
C THR A 232 -18.82 5.31 -25.77
N ASN A 233 -19.60 4.97 -24.75
CA ASN A 233 -20.03 5.84 -23.67
C ASN A 233 -19.80 5.15 -22.32
N GLN A 234 -20.10 5.86 -21.22
CA GLN A 234 -19.90 5.31 -19.88
C GLN A 234 -20.69 4.03 -19.60
N GLU A 235 -21.89 3.90 -20.17
CA GLU A 235 -22.76 2.72 -19.95
C GLU A 235 -22.22 1.46 -20.64
N ASN A 236 -21.60 1.62 -21.82
CA ASN A 236 -21.06 0.53 -22.63
C ASN A 236 -19.55 0.32 -22.46
N PHE A 237 -18.94 0.98 -21.48
CA PHE A 237 -17.49 0.98 -21.26
C PHE A 237 -16.88 -0.43 -21.21
N GLN A 238 -17.47 -1.33 -20.43
CA GLN A 238 -16.94 -2.69 -20.27
C GLN A 238 -16.95 -3.47 -21.59
N ARG A 239 -18.02 -3.33 -22.38
CA ARG A 239 -18.11 -3.95 -23.71
C ARG A 239 -17.06 -3.39 -24.65
N ALA A 240 -16.89 -2.07 -24.67
CA ALA A 240 -15.89 -1.43 -25.52
C ALA A 240 -14.46 -1.82 -25.13
N LEU A 241 -14.20 -2.01 -23.85
CA LEU A 241 -12.92 -2.51 -23.36
C LEU A 241 -12.59 -3.90 -23.94
N GLU A 242 -13.58 -4.80 -23.96
CA GLU A 242 -13.42 -6.15 -24.52
C GLU A 242 -13.26 -6.13 -26.05
N GLU A 243 -14.02 -5.29 -26.75
CA GLU A 243 -13.94 -5.20 -28.22
C GLU A 243 -12.62 -4.53 -28.68
N SER A 244 -12.18 -3.49 -27.99
CA SER A 244 -10.89 -2.84 -28.29
C SER A 244 -9.70 -3.76 -28.00
N ASP A 245 -9.77 -4.59 -26.94
CA ASP A 245 -8.77 -5.62 -26.65
C ASP A 245 -8.71 -6.68 -27.78
N LYS A 246 -9.87 -7.17 -28.24
CA LYS A 246 -9.94 -8.10 -29.37
C LYS A 246 -9.34 -7.49 -30.66
N ALA A 247 -9.65 -6.23 -30.95
CA ALA A 247 -9.11 -5.52 -32.12
C ALA A 247 -7.58 -5.35 -32.02
N MET A 248 -7.07 -5.01 -30.83
CA MET A 248 -5.63 -4.94 -30.51
C MET A 248 -4.96 -6.31 -30.72
N TYR A 249 -5.57 -7.39 -30.20
CA TYR A 249 -5.04 -8.73 -30.36
C TYR A 249 -4.98 -9.17 -31.83
N ALA A 250 -6.02 -8.88 -32.62
CA ALA A 250 -6.03 -9.16 -34.06
C ALA A 250 -4.90 -8.42 -34.80
N MET A 251 -4.64 -7.15 -34.44
CA MET A 251 -3.51 -6.40 -34.98
C MET A 251 -2.17 -7.03 -34.61
N LYS A 252 -2.02 -7.47 -33.36
CA LYS A 252 -0.80 -8.12 -32.84
C LYS A 252 -0.51 -9.43 -33.59
N GLU A 253 -1.52 -10.24 -33.85
CA GLU A 253 -1.40 -11.51 -34.60
C GLU A 253 -1.02 -11.24 -36.07
N ALA A 254 -1.66 -10.26 -36.72
CA ALA A 254 -1.33 -9.89 -38.11
C ALA A 254 0.14 -9.43 -38.23
N ARG A 255 0.67 -8.70 -37.25
CA ARG A 255 2.10 -8.29 -37.26
C ARG A 255 3.04 -9.47 -37.07
N ARG A 256 2.68 -10.45 -36.22
CA ARG A 256 3.48 -11.66 -35.99
C ARG A 256 3.57 -12.53 -37.23
N SER A 257 2.47 -12.70 -37.96
CA SER A 257 2.48 -13.50 -39.17
C SER A 257 3.38 -12.87 -40.25
N VAL A 258 3.33 -11.56 -40.44
CA VAL A 258 4.21 -10.84 -41.40
C VAL A 258 5.69 -10.95 -41.00
N ALA A 259 6.00 -10.91 -39.68
CA ALA A 259 7.37 -11.04 -39.18
C ALA A 259 7.92 -12.50 -39.25
N ALA A 260 7.06 -13.51 -39.37
CA ALA A 260 7.46 -14.93 -39.51
C ALA A 260 7.74 -15.31 -40.97
N ASP A 261 7.23 -14.55 -41.95
CA ASP A 261 7.39 -14.78 -43.39
C ASP A 261 8.63 -14.07 -43.99
N VAL A 262 9.40 -13.36 -43.16
CA VAL A 262 10.64 -12.61 -43.53
C VAL A 262 11.83 -13.24 -42.81
#